data_45ccb508b9711fd4c6126d0bed14cf21
#
_entry.id   45ccb508b9711fd4c6126d0bed14cf21
#
_cell.length_a   1.000
_cell.length_b   1.000
_cell.length_c   1.000
_cell.angle_alpha   90.00
_cell.angle_beta   90.00
_cell.angle_gamma   90.00
#
_symmetry.space_group_name_H-M   'P 1'
#
loop_
_entity.id
_entity.type
_entity.pdbx_description
1 polymer ?
#
loop_
_entity_poly.entity_id
_entity_poly.type
_entity_poly.pdbx_seq_one_letter_code
_entity_poly.pdbx_strand_id
1 'polypeptide(L)'
;MAEVGNNFALLNMFSSQTKSKDLDTHMINIWRSACVFDWTQSTPYLDVPYGYRLSGTPLNEAMVSLHQLLPQFQKKTGAEKVQCVVLTDGESQPLKYHREVQRGWEDEPYMGTNYFGENCVLRDRKLGKTYISKDSSRYECTDMLLHNLRDNFPQTNFIGIRVLPSREGGSFIRRYCGYETDATNKMMHRWKKERSFAITTSG
;
A
#
# COMPACT_ATOMS: atom_id res chain seq x y z
N MET A 1 -10.72 -5.49 15.28
CA MET A 1 -9.27 -5.22 15.21
C MET A 1 -8.81 -5.60 13.81
N ALA A 2 -8.12 -4.71 13.09
CA ALA A 2 -7.57 -5.06 11.78
C ALA A 2 -6.49 -6.13 11.95
N GLU A 3 -6.51 -7.14 11.10
CA GLU A 3 -5.47 -8.15 11.07
C GLU A 3 -4.44 -7.73 10.03
N VAL A 4 -3.20 -7.57 10.47
CA VAL A 4 -2.06 -7.60 9.57
C VAL A 4 -1.81 -9.07 9.27
N GLY A 5 -2.08 -9.49 8.03
CA GLY A 5 -2.06 -10.90 7.65
C GLY A 5 -0.75 -11.61 8.05
N ASN A 6 -0.85 -12.87 8.43
CA ASN A 6 0.30 -13.68 8.88
C ASN A 6 1.45 -13.76 7.87
N ASN A 7 1.20 -13.37 6.61
CA ASN A 7 2.18 -13.39 5.53
C ASN A 7 2.73 -11.99 5.20
N PHE A 8 2.36 -10.96 5.97
CA PHE A 8 2.89 -9.61 5.76
C PHE A 8 4.26 -9.48 6.42
N ALA A 9 5.24 -9.07 5.65
CA ALA A 9 6.56 -8.72 6.13
C ALA A 9 7.00 -7.41 5.46
N LEU A 10 7.51 -6.49 6.26
CA LEU A 10 8.15 -5.27 5.77
C LEU A 10 9.66 -5.38 5.99
N LEU A 11 10.40 -5.45 4.89
CA LEU A 11 11.85 -5.64 4.92
C LEU A 11 12.56 -4.29 4.79
N ASN A 12 13.48 -4.00 5.70
CA ASN A 12 14.37 -2.86 5.57
C ASN A 12 15.51 -3.21 4.61
N MET A 13 15.37 -2.87 3.35
CA MET A 13 16.37 -3.16 2.31
C MET A 13 17.56 -2.19 2.37
N PHE A 14 17.30 -0.90 2.62
CA PHE A 14 18.30 0.15 2.68
C PHE A 14 18.05 1.12 3.82
N SER A 15 19.13 1.64 4.35
CA SER A 15 19.12 2.71 5.33
C SER A 15 20.26 3.68 5.03
N SER A 16 20.05 4.98 5.26
CA SER A 16 21.13 5.98 5.23
C SER A 16 22.23 5.71 6.27
N GLN A 17 21.96 4.82 7.23
CA GLN A 17 22.92 4.36 8.22
C GLN A 17 23.70 3.11 7.78
N THR A 18 23.41 2.56 6.60
CA THR A 18 24.18 1.45 6.04
C THR A 18 25.60 1.91 5.75
N LYS A 19 26.59 1.17 6.26
CA LYS A 19 27.99 1.50 6.01
C LYS A 19 28.32 1.26 4.53
N SER A 20 29.13 2.13 3.93
CA SER A 20 29.50 2.03 2.51
C SER A 20 30.03 0.65 2.12
N LYS A 21 30.80 0.00 3.00
CA LYS A 21 31.32 -1.37 2.78
C LYS A 21 30.25 -2.44 2.66
N ASP A 22 29.07 -2.21 3.24
CA ASP A 22 27.96 -3.17 3.26
C ASP A 22 26.95 -2.88 2.14
N LEU A 23 27.04 -1.70 1.50
CA LEU A 23 26.08 -1.25 0.49
C LEU A 23 26.08 -2.18 -0.74
N ASP A 24 27.26 -2.54 -1.23
CA ASP A 24 27.38 -3.45 -2.40
C ASP A 24 26.76 -4.82 -2.10
N THR A 25 26.94 -5.32 -0.89
CA THR A 25 26.33 -6.59 -0.44
C THR A 25 24.81 -6.49 -0.43
N HIS A 26 24.25 -5.36 0.06
CA HIS A 26 22.80 -5.12 0.05
C HIS A 26 22.26 -5.04 -1.39
N MET A 27 22.97 -4.33 -2.28
CA MET A 27 22.61 -4.24 -3.70
C MET A 27 22.60 -5.62 -4.38
N ILE A 28 23.66 -6.42 -4.16
CA ILE A 28 23.75 -7.78 -4.70
C ILE A 28 22.62 -8.66 -4.17
N ASN A 29 22.25 -8.55 -2.90
CA ASN A 29 21.18 -9.35 -2.32
C ASN A 29 19.81 -8.96 -2.88
N ILE A 30 19.55 -7.67 -3.14
CA ILE A 30 18.32 -7.22 -3.82
C ILE A 30 18.28 -7.75 -5.26
N TRP A 31 19.39 -7.66 -5.98
CA TRP A 31 19.47 -8.18 -7.33
C TRP A 31 19.24 -9.70 -7.38
N ARG A 32 19.86 -10.45 -6.46
CA ARG A 32 19.63 -11.90 -6.32
C ARG A 32 18.17 -12.22 -6.02
N SER A 33 17.54 -11.45 -5.13
CA SER A 33 16.11 -11.61 -4.83
C SER A 33 15.26 -11.36 -6.06
N ALA A 34 15.55 -10.31 -6.84
CA ALA A 34 14.84 -10.02 -8.08
C ALA A 34 15.00 -11.17 -9.10
N CYS A 35 16.19 -11.75 -9.23
CA CYS A 35 16.40 -12.91 -10.11
C CYS A 35 15.60 -14.16 -9.69
N VAL A 36 15.43 -14.39 -8.38
CA VAL A 36 14.62 -15.50 -7.87
C VAL A 36 13.14 -15.34 -8.22
N PHE A 37 12.66 -14.09 -8.29
CA PHE A 37 11.27 -13.77 -8.61
C PHE A 37 11.00 -13.59 -10.11
N ASP A 38 12.03 -13.64 -10.95
CA ASP A 38 11.87 -13.64 -12.41
C ASP A 38 11.45 -15.02 -12.90
N TRP A 39 10.15 -15.21 -13.09
CA TRP A 39 9.55 -16.46 -13.58
C TRP A 39 9.99 -16.86 -15.00
N THR A 40 10.70 -15.97 -15.71
CA THR A 40 11.19 -16.24 -17.07
C THR A 40 12.54 -16.98 -17.05
N GLN A 41 13.21 -16.98 -15.91
CA GLN A 41 14.50 -17.66 -15.74
C GLN A 41 14.30 -18.95 -14.98
N SER A 42 14.81 -20.06 -15.53
CA SER A 42 14.92 -21.34 -14.82
C SER A 42 15.99 -21.23 -13.73
N THR A 43 15.62 -20.67 -12.59
CA THR A 43 16.50 -20.63 -11.43
C THR A 43 16.56 -22.02 -10.79
N PRO A 44 17.74 -22.49 -10.38
CA PRO A 44 17.83 -23.71 -9.58
C PRO A 44 16.99 -23.52 -8.30
N TYR A 45 16.41 -24.60 -7.81
CA TYR A 45 15.56 -24.64 -6.62
C TYR A 45 16.22 -23.91 -5.44
N LEU A 46 15.86 -22.63 -5.29
CA LEU A 46 16.23 -21.82 -4.14
C LEU A 46 15.01 -21.78 -3.22
N ASP A 47 15.16 -22.32 -2.03
CA ASP A 47 14.14 -22.15 -1.00
C ASP A 47 14.18 -20.70 -0.53
N VAL A 48 13.11 -19.98 -0.82
CA VAL A 48 12.99 -18.56 -0.44
C VAL A 48 12.55 -18.51 1.02
N PRO A 49 13.31 -17.85 1.91
CA PRO A 49 12.90 -17.69 3.30
C PRO A 49 11.48 -17.14 3.41
N TYR A 50 10.75 -17.56 4.43
CA TYR A 50 9.31 -17.24 4.60
C TYR A 50 8.99 -15.76 4.42
N GLY A 51 9.77 -14.84 4.99
CA GLY A 51 9.57 -13.39 4.87
C GLY A 51 9.84 -12.79 3.49
N TYR A 52 10.40 -13.56 2.56
CA TYR A 52 10.73 -13.11 1.20
C TYR A 52 9.77 -13.63 0.14
N ARG A 53 8.75 -14.39 0.52
CA ARG A 53 7.75 -14.88 -0.43
C ARG A 53 6.90 -13.70 -0.89
N LEU A 54 7.01 -13.36 -2.18
CA LEU A 54 6.19 -12.33 -2.80
C LEU A 54 4.83 -12.93 -3.18
N SER A 55 3.78 -12.38 -2.62
CA SER A 55 2.41 -12.78 -2.94
C SER A 55 1.46 -11.62 -2.65
N GLY A 56 0.78 -11.15 -3.70
CA GLY A 56 -0.18 -10.06 -3.57
C GLY A 56 0.44 -8.67 -3.37
N THR A 57 -0.42 -7.69 -3.12
CA THR A 57 -0.03 -6.30 -2.87
C THR A 57 -0.57 -5.87 -1.49
N PRO A 58 0.17 -6.10 -0.40
CA PRO A 58 -0.27 -5.80 0.97
C PRO A 58 -0.10 -4.30 1.32
N LEU A 59 -0.58 -3.42 0.44
CA LEU A 59 -0.44 -1.98 0.60
C LEU A 59 -1.20 -1.45 1.82
N ASN A 60 -2.38 -1.99 2.10
CA ASN A 60 -3.17 -1.59 3.27
C ASN A 60 -2.47 -1.94 4.58
N GLU A 61 -1.88 -3.12 4.66
CA GLU A 61 -1.07 -3.57 5.81
C GLU A 61 0.16 -2.68 5.98
N ALA A 62 0.83 -2.31 4.88
CA ALA A 62 1.95 -1.38 4.91
C ALA A 62 1.52 -0.01 5.43
N MET A 63 0.37 0.53 4.97
CA MET A 63 -0.17 1.80 5.48
C MET A 63 -0.50 1.74 6.98
N VAL A 64 -1.10 0.67 7.46
CA VAL A 64 -1.34 0.48 8.90
C VAL A 64 -0.01 0.48 9.66
N SER A 65 1.03 -0.17 9.14
CA SER A 65 2.36 -0.21 9.76
C SER A 65 3.04 1.15 9.84
N LEU A 66 2.73 2.08 8.92
CA LEU A 66 3.29 3.44 8.93
C LEU A 66 2.93 4.23 10.20
N HIS A 67 1.80 3.93 10.87
CA HIS A 67 1.46 4.54 12.15
C HIS A 67 2.51 4.28 13.25
N GLN A 68 3.23 3.17 13.15
CA GLN A 68 4.32 2.85 14.07
C GLN A 68 5.68 3.27 13.50
N LEU A 69 5.89 3.11 12.20
CA LEU A 69 7.18 3.35 11.57
C LEU A 69 7.53 4.83 11.45
N LEU A 70 6.57 5.69 11.08
CA LEU A 70 6.83 7.12 10.91
C LEU A 70 7.31 7.80 12.20
N PRO A 71 6.66 7.61 13.36
CA PRO A 71 7.16 8.18 14.61
C PRO A 71 8.54 7.66 15.02
N GLN A 72 8.78 6.36 14.81
CA GLN A 72 10.09 5.77 15.10
C GLN A 72 11.18 6.34 14.19
N PHE A 73 10.88 6.48 12.90
CA PHE A 73 11.78 7.08 11.93
C PHE A 73 12.11 8.53 12.30
N GLN A 74 11.10 9.36 12.56
CA GLN A 74 11.29 10.75 12.95
C GLN A 74 12.13 10.88 14.24
N LYS A 75 11.79 10.08 15.25
CA LYS A 75 12.55 10.05 16.51
C LYS A 75 14.01 9.66 16.30
N LYS A 76 14.27 8.67 15.43
CA LYS A 76 15.62 8.16 15.17
C LYS A 76 16.47 9.11 14.33
N THR A 77 15.86 9.80 13.38
CA THR A 77 16.56 10.67 12.41
C THR A 77 16.58 12.13 12.80
N GLY A 78 15.68 12.57 13.67
CA GLY A 78 15.47 14.00 13.98
C GLY A 78 14.88 14.78 12.79
N ALA A 79 14.33 14.13 11.79
CA ALA A 79 13.81 14.77 10.59
C ALA A 79 12.56 15.62 10.89
N GLU A 80 12.59 16.89 10.55
CA GLU A 80 11.46 17.80 10.70
C GLU A 80 10.40 17.58 9.61
N LYS A 81 10.84 17.25 8.40
CA LYS A 81 9.97 16.96 7.25
C LYS A 81 10.24 15.56 6.74
N VAL A 82 9.19 14.81 6.54
CA VAL A 82 9.26 13.44 6.03
C VAL A 82 8.52 13.35 4.70
N GLN A 83 9.12 12.68 3.74
CA GLN A 83 8.46 12.27 2.51
C GLN A 83 8.31 10.74 2.53
N CYS A 84 7.09 10.27 2.45
CA CYS A 84 6.78 8.86 2.33
C CYS A 84 6.39 8.56 0.89
N VAL A 85 7.27 7.88 0.16
CA VAL A 85 7.03 7.49 -1.22
C VAL A 85 6.65 6.03 -1.27
N VAL A 86 5.48 5.74 -1.83
CA VAL A 86 4.98 4.37 -2.04
C VAL A 86 5.03 4.05 -3.52
N LEU A 87 5.84 3.07 -3.88
CA LEU A 87 5.92 2.54 -5.25
C LEU A 87 5.20 1.21 -5.33
N THR A 88 4.24 1.07 -6.24
CA THR A 88 3.46 -0.17 -6.43
C THR A 88 3.14 -0.40 -7.90
N ASP A 89 3.03 -1.66 -8.30
CA ASP A 89 2.55 -2.09 -9.62
C ASP A 89 1.10 -2.60 -9.57
N GLY A 90 0.57 -2.81 -8.37
CA GLY A 90 -0.76 -3.37 -8.15
C GLY A 90 -1.67 -2.51 -7.27
N GLU A 91 -2.91 -2.93 -7.23
CA GLU A 91 -3.90 -2.41 -6.29
C GLU A 91 -3.84 -3.21 -4.98
N SER A 92 -4.17 -2.56 -3.88
CA SER A 92 -4.18 -3.22 -2.58
C SER A 92 -5.19 -4.37 -2.52
N GLN A 93 -4.82 -5.41 -1.80
CA GLN A 93 -5.78 -6.44 -1.39
C GLN A 93 -6.68 -5.89 -0.27
N PRO A 94 -7.93 -6.39 -0.16
CA PRO A 94 -8.80 -6.00 0.94
C PRO A 94 -8.18 -6.34 2.29
N LEU A 95 -8.20 -5.38 3.21
CA LEU A 95 -7.74 -5.60 4.58
C LEU A 95 -8.69 -6.54 5.31
N LYS A 96 -8.13 -7.52 6.01
CA LYS A 96 -8.90 -8.43 6.85
C LYS A 96 -9.12 -7.84 8.23
N TYR A 97 -10.24 -8.18 8.84
CA TYR A 97 -10.49 -7.89 10.25
C TYR A 97 -11.24 -9.04 10.91
N HIS A 98 -11.04 -9.19 12.22
CA HIS A 98 -11.77 -10.17 13.01
C HIS A 98 -12.89 -9.50 13.78
N ARG A 99 -14.03 -10.18 13.82
CA ARG A 99 -15.15 -9.84 14.70
C ARG A 99 -15.73 -11.11 15.26
N GLU A 100 -16.32 -11.00 16.42
CA GLU A 100 -17.16 -12.03 16.99
C GLU A 100 -18.43 -12.18 16.14
N VAL A 101 -18.70 -13.40 15.71
CA VAL A 101 -19.84 -13.78 14.89
C VAL A 101 -20.54 -14.92 15.56
N GLN A 102 -21.86 -14.84 15.73
CA GLN A 102 -22.71 -15.94 16.13
C GLN A 102 -23.77 -16.14 15.05
N ARG A 103 -23.80 -17.31 14.45
CA ARG A 103 -24.84 -17.67 13.49
C ARG A 103 -25.98 -18.32 14.26
N GLY A 104 -27.22 -18.20 13.75
CA GLY A 104 -28.42 -18.65 14.43
C GLY A 104 -28.51 -20.15 14.75
N TRP A 105 -27.57 -20.95 14.22
CA TRP A 105 -27.45 -22.39 14.45
C TRP A 105 -26.22 -22.80 15.26
N GLU A 106 -25.47 -21.82 15.78
CA GLU A 106 -24.26 -22.03 16.58
C GLU A 106 -24.55 -21.70 18.03
N ASP A 107 -24.17 -22.60 18.94
CA ASP A 107 -24.42 -22.46 20.38
C ASP A 107 -23.47 -21.39 20.98
N GLU A 108 -22.28 -21.22 20.45
CA GLU A 108 -21.27 -20.27 20.93
C GLU A 108 -20.77 -19.33 19.82
N PRO A 109 -20.49 -18.07 20.17
CA PRO A 109 -19.87 -17.14 19.23
C PRO A 109 -18.42 -17.53 18.92
N TYR A 110 -17.98 -17.29 17.68
CA TYR A 110 -16.60 -17.51 17.26
C TYR A 110 -16.01 -16.28 16.61
N MET A 111 -14.68 -16.20 16.55
CA MET A 111 -13.98 -15.12 15.86
C MET A 111 -13.96 -15.38 14.36
N GLY A 112 -14.87 -14.72 13.65
CA GLY A 112 -14.94 -14.78 12.19
C GLY A 112 -14.02 -13.78 11.52
N THR A 113 -13.43 -14.18 10.39
CA THR A 113 -12.65 -13.28 9.53
C THR A 113 -13.54 -12.67 8.47
N ASN A 114 -13.51 -11.35 8.37
CA ASN A 114 -14.20 -10.58 7.35
C ASN A 114 -13.22 -9.68 6.61
N TYR A 115 -13.63 -9.16 5.46
CA TYR A 115 -12.87 -8.20 4.69
C TYR A 115 -13.43 -6.80 4.90
N PHE A 116 -12.54 -5.83 4.97
CA PHE A 116 -12.93 -4.43 5.00
C PHE A 116 -13.52 -4.06 3.62
N GLY A 117 -14.77 -3.64 3.58
CA GLY A 117 -15.52 -3.39 2.35
C GLY A 117 -16.73 -2.50 2.61
N GLU A 118 -17.79 -2.69 1.83
CA GLU A 118 -19.04 -1.94 1.93
C GLU A 118 -19.55 -1.87 3.38
N ASN A 119 -20.02 -0.70 3.76
CA ASN A 119 -20.54 -0.41 5.11
C ASN A 119 -19.51 -0.52 6.26
N CYS A 120 -18.23 -0.59 5.95
CA CYS A 120 -17.19 -0.47 6.95
C CYS A 120 -16.82 0.99 7.17
N VAL A 121 -16.50 1.33 8.42
CA VAL A 121 -15.99 2.64 8.80
C VAL A 121 -14.67 2.47 9.54
N LEU A 122 -13.72 3.37 9.27
CA LEU A 122 -12.49 3.45 10.02
C LEU A 122 -12.66 4.53 11.10
N ARG A 123 -12.58 4.15 12.37
CA ARG A 123 -12.65 5.08 13.51
C ARG A 123 -11.29 5.25 14.13
N ASP A 124 -10.74 6.46 14.03
CA ASP A 124 -9.57 6.86 14.81
C ASP A 124 -10.03 7.42 16.16
N ARG A 125 -9.77 6.65 17.23
CA ARG A 125 -10.17 7.04 18.58
C ARG A 125 -9.31 8.17 19.15
N LYS A 126 -8.04 8.27 18.72
CA LYS A 126 -7.11 9.30 19.16
C LYS A 126 -7.49 10.66 18.59
N LEU A 127 -7.80 10.72 17.31
CA LEU A 127 -8.24 11.96 16.66
C LEU A 127 -9.74 12.23 16.82
N GLY A 128 -10.52 11.25 17.27
CA GLY A 128 -11.98 11.35 17.33
C GLY A 128 -12.65 11.37 15.95
N LYS A 129 -11.93 11.05 14.87
CA LYS A 129 -12.43 11.10 13.50
C LYS A 129 -12.95 9.75 13.01
N THR A 130 -13.95 9.78 12.13
CA THR A 130 -14.49 8.60 11.45
C THR A 130 -14.37 8.83 9.95
N TYR A 131 -13.78 7.86 9.26
CA TYR A 131 -13.65 7.84 7.81
C TYR A 131 -14.66 6.84 7.27
N ILE A 132 -15.49 7.28 6.33
CA ILE A 132 -16.61 6.52 5.78
C ILE A 132 -16.29 6.29 4.31
N SER A 133 -16.51 5.06 3.86
CA SER A 133 -16.48 4.72 2.45
C SER A 133 -17.56 5.48 1.70
N LYS A 134 -17.21 6.12 0.60
CA LYS A 134 -18.16 6.88 -0.25
C LYS A 134 -18.74 6.05 -1.40
N ASP A 135 -18.11 4.93 -1.70
CA ASP A 135 -18.44 4.09 -2.84
C ASP A 135 -18.18 2.61 -2.51
N SER A 136 -18.84 1.70 -3.16
CA SER A 136 -18.75 0.25 -2.90
C SER A 136 -17.51 -0.44 -3.48
N SER A 137 -16.47 0.34 -3.83
CA SER A 137 -15.27 -0.21 -4.46
C SER A 137 -14.28 -0.78 -3.44
N ARG A 138 -13.58 -1.84 -3.84
CA ARG A 138 -12.54 -2.50 -3.02
C ARG A 138 -11.37 -1.58 -2.62
N TYR A 139 -11.27 -0.42 -3.26
CA TYR A 139 -10.11 0.51 -3.14
C TYR A 139 -10.29 1.54 -2.05
N GLU A 140 -11.48 1.66 -1.50
CA GLU A 140 -11.80 2.67 -0.52
C GLU A 140 -11.14 2.48 0.84
N CYS A 141 -10.82 1.24 1.20
CA CYS A 141 -10.03 0.96 2.39
C CYS A 141 -8.68 1.69 2.33
N THR A 142 -8.01 1.66 1.17
CA THR A 142 -6.73 2.34 0.95
C THR A 142 -6.87 3.86 1.10
N ASP A 143 -7.93 4.43 0.54
CA ASP A 143 -8.23 5.86 0.64
C ASP A 143 -8.49 6.29 2.10
N MET A 144 -9.33 5.57 2.82
CA MET A 144 -9.58 5.84 4.23
C MET A 144 -8.32 5.75 5.09
N LEU A 145 -7.46 4.76 4.83
CA LEU A 145 -6.17 4.62 5.52
C LEU A 145 -5.23 5.77 5.19
N LEU A 146 -5.19 6.21 3.93
CA LEU A 146 -4.38 7.35 3.51
C LEU A 146 -4.84 8.65 4.14
N HIS A 147 -6.16 8.90 4.18
CA HIS A 147 -6.72 10.06 4.87
C HIS A 147 -6.40 10.03 6.37
N ASN A 148 -6.55 8.89 7.01
CA ASN A 148 -6.19 8.71 8.41
C ASN A 148 -4.70 8.97 8.67
N LEU A 149 -3.81 8.48 7.78
CA LEU A 149 -2.37 8.75 7.88
C LEU A 149 -2.06 10.24 7.73
N ARG A 150 -2.66 10.92 6.75
CA ARG A 150 -2.48 12.37 6.55
C ARG A 150 -2.93 13.17 7.77
N ASP A 151 -4.05 12.81 8.36
CA ASP A 151 -4.56 13.47 9.58
C ASP A 151 -3.66 13.23 10.80
N ASN A 152 -3.08 12.03 10.94
CA ASN A 152 -2.15 11.72 12.04
C ASN A 152 -0.75 12.30 11.83
N PHE A 153 -0.32 12.49 10.58
CA PHE A 153 1.02 12.93 10.23
C PHE A 153 1.01 14.12 9.25
N PRO A 154 0.48 15.28 9.65
CA PRO A 154 0.33 16.44 8.76
C PRO A 154 1.67 17.01 8.24
N GLN A 155 2.79 16.69 8.89
CA GLN A 155 4.14 17.09 8.47
C GLN A 155 4.77 16.08 7.49
N THR A 156 4.09 14.97 7.21
CA THR A 156 4.57 13.95 6.27
C THR A 156 3.89 14.14 4.91
N ASN A 157 4.69 14.25 3.87
CA ASN A 157 4.18 14.28 2.50
C ASN A 157 4.10 12.85 1.95
N PHE A 158 2.89 12.41 1.56
CA PHE A 158 2.64 11.09 1.01
C PHE A 158 2.55 11.17 -0.52
N ILE A 159 3.41 10.43 -1.22
CA ILE A 159 3.49 10.37 -2.67
C ILE A 159 3.28 8.92 -3.10
N GLY A 160 2.23 8.67 -3.87
CA GLY A 160 1.98 7.36 -4.50
C GLY A 160 2.52 7.35 -5.93
N ILE A 161 3.32 6.35 -6.27
CA ILE A 161 3.78 6.10 -7.63
C ILE A 161 3.29 4.73 -8.05
N ARG A 162 2.44 4.67 -9.08
CA ARG A 162 1.97 3.42 -9.64
C ARG A 162 2.62 3.14 -10.99
N VAL A 163 3.26 2.00 -11.12
CA VAL A 163 3.78 1.49 -12.40
C VAL A 163 2.66 0.73 -13.10
N LEU A 164 2.38 1.10 -14.34
CA LEU A 164 1.30 0.52 -15.13
C LEU A 164 1.82 -0.02 -16.46
N PRO A 165 1.32 -1.19 -16.91
CA PRO A 165 1.47 -1.59 -18.29
C PRO A 165 0.91 -0.52 -19.24
N SER A 166 1.55 -0.29 -20.38
CA SER A 166 1.13 0.76 -21.33
C SER A 166 -0.33 0.66 -21.75
N ARG A 167 -0.89 -0.55 -21.83
CA ARG A 167 -2.28 -0.82 -22.19
C ARG A 167 -3.30 -0.38 -21.11
N GLU A 168 -2.89 -0.27 -19.86
CA GLU A 168 -3.76 0.02 -18.72
C GLU A 168 -3.86 1.51 -18.39
N GLY A 169 -2.91 2.33 -18.88
CA GLY A 169 -2.87 3.75 -18.55
C GLY A 169 -4.15 4.50 -18.91
N GLY A 170 -4.76 4.17 -20.05
CA GLY A 170 -6.02 4.81 -20.47
C GLY A 170 -7.21 4.50 -19.57
N SER A 171 -7.37 3.24 -19.16
CA SER A 171 -8.44 2.82 -18.24
C SER A 171 -8.22 3.40 -16.85
N PHE A 172 -6.96 3.46 -16.41
CA PHE A 172 -6.59 4.07 -15.14
C PHE A 172 -6.94 5.56 -15.11
N ILE A 173 -6.57 6.32 -16.17
CA ILE A 173 -6.89 7.75 -16.26
C ILE A 173 -8.41 7.98 -16.19
N ARG A 174 -9.21 7.21 -16.95
CA ARG A 174 -10.67 7.35 -16.93
C ARG A 174 -11.27 7.06 -15.55
N ARG A 175 -10.71 6.11 -14.82
CA ARG A 175 -11.18 5.79 -13.46
C ARG A 175 -11.00 6.96 -12.50
N TYR A 176 -9.89 7.67 -12.56
CA TYR A 176 -9.57 8.75 -11.61
C TYR A 176 -9.96 10.16 -12.08
N CYS A 177 -9.98 10.40 -13.39
CA CYS A 177 -10.32 11.71 -13.96
C CYS A 177 -11.75 11.75 -14.52
N GLY A 178 -12.48 10.63 -14.52
CA GLY A 178 -13.79 10.51 -15.13
C GLY A 178 -13.74 10.22 -16.64
N TYR A 179 -14.91 10.06 -17.25
CA TYR A 179 -15.06 9.83 -18.68
C TYR A 179 -15.26 11.17 -19.38
N GLU A 180 -14.54 11.39 -20.48
CA GLU A 180 -14.74 12.52 -21.40
C GLU A 180 -14.67 13.92 -20.77
N THR A 181 -13.86 14.09 -19.73
CA THR A 181 -13.56 15.39 -19.14
C THR A 181 -12.34 16.02 -19.80
N ASP A 182 -12.20 17.36 -19.71
CA ASP A 182 -10.98 18.06 -20.15
C ASP A 182 -9.72 17.53 -19.43
N ALA A 183 -9.87 17.20 -18.15
CA ALA A 183 -8.78 16.59 -17.38
C ALA A 183 -8.37 15.23 -17.97
N THR A 184 -9.35 14.38 -18.28
CA THR A 184 -9.12 13.08 -18.91
C THR A 184 -8.39 13.23 -20.24
N ASN A 185 -8.84 14.14 -21.10
CA ASN A 185 -8.25 14.38 -22.41
C ASN A 185 -6.79 14.86 -22.29
N LYS A 186 -6.50 15.79 -21.38
CA LYS A 186 -5.14 16.27 -21.09
C LYS A 186 -4.25 15.13 -20.59
N MET A 187 -4.72 14.33 -19.65
CA MET A 187 -3.95 13.21 -19.11
C MET A 187 -3.73 12.11 -20.14
N MET A 188 -4.72 11.81 -20.98
CA MET A 188 -4.60 10.86 -22.09
C MET A 188 -3.57 11.30 -23.11
N HIS A 189 -3.55 12.59 -23.46
CA HIS A 189 -2.54 13.15 -24.37
C HIS A 189 -1.14 13.03 -23.77
N ARG A 190 -0.99 13.39 -22.49
CA ARG A 190 0.27 13.26 -21.76
C ARG A 190 0.74 11.82 -21.68
N TRP A 191 -0.15 10.90 -21.33
CA TRP A 191 0.14 9.47 -21.29
C TRP A 191 0.65 8.93 -22.64
N LYS A 192 0.00 9.33 -23.75
CA LYS A 192 0.44 8.90 -25.09
C LYS A 192 1.85 9.40 -25.42
N LYS A 193 2.21 10.62 -25.00
CA LYS A 193 3.46 11.26 -25.31
C LYS A 193 4.59 10.87 -24.35
N GLU A 194 4.33 10.92 -23.05
CA GLU A 194 5.35 10.86 -21.99
C GLU A 194 5.33 9.53 -21.24
N ARG A 195 4.29 8.71 -21.43
CA ARG A 195 4.06 7.48 -20.67
C ARG A 195 4.02 7.70 -19.16
N SER A 196 3.71 8.91 -18.77
CA SER A 196 3.55 9.32 -17.37
C SER A 196 2.47 10.40 -17.23
N PHE A 197 1.86 10.47 -16.08
CA PHE A 197 0.94 11.55 -15.69
C PHE A 197 0.87 11.63 -14.17
N ALA A 198 0.43 12.77 -13.65
CA ALA A 198 0.21 12.97 -12.23
C ALA A 198 -1.27 13.28 -11.99
N ILE A 199 -1.84 12.63 -10.99
CA ILE A 199 -3.18 12.93 -10.49
C ILE A 199 -2.99 13.58 -9.12
N THR A 200 -3.52 14.78 -8.96
CA THR A 200 -3.64 15.42 -7.66
C THR A 200 -4.97 14.98 -7.05
N THR A 201 -4.93 14.16 -6.03
CA THR A 201 -6.11 13.93 -5.22
C THR A 201 -6.33 15.18 -4.38
N SER A 202 -7.32 15.99 -4.77
CA SER A 202 -7.83 17.04 -3.89
C SER A 202 -8.30 16.38 -2.60
N GLY A 203 -7.74 16.83 -1.48
CA GLY A 203 -8.13 16.40 -0.14
C GLY A 203 -9.59 16.76 0.15
#